data_4b6671bd90433edb63d7b305d3afa1b5
#
_entry.id   4b6671bd90433edb63d7b305d3afa1b5
#
_cell.length_a   1.000
_cell.length_b   1.000
_cell.length_c   1.000
_cell.angle_alpha   90.00
_cell.angle_beta   90.00
_cell.angle_gamma   90.00
#
_symmetry.space_group_name_H-M   'P 1'
#
loop_
_entity.id
_entity.type
_entity.pdbx_description
1 polymer ?
#
loop_
_entity_poly.entity_id
_entity_poly.type
_entity_poly.pdbx_seq_one_letter_code
_entity_poly.pdbx_strand_id
1 'polypeptide(L)'
;MLFSATMPGAVVALARRYMSKPTHIRAQDPGDEGMTVTTVQQVVYRTHALNKVEVVARILQAAGRGRTIIFARTKRTCARVAEDLAARGFATAALHGDLGQGAREQALRAFRNGKVDVLVATDVAARGIDVDDVTHV
;
A
#
# COMPACT_ATOMS: atom_id res chain seq x y z
N MET A 1 1.55 25.62 10.38
CA MET A 1 1.32 25.16 8.99
C MET A 1 0.89 23.70 9.05
N LEU A 2 -0.03 23.28 8.19
CA LEU A 2 -0.50 21.91 8.07
C LEU A 2 -0.28 21.47 6.62
N PHE A 3 0.38 20.30 6.44
CA PHE A 3 0.60 19.68 5.13
C PHE A 3 -0.09 18.32 5.11
N SER A 4 -0.83 18.01 4.06
CA SER A 4 -1.46 16.72 3.86
C SER A 4 -1.63 16.45 2.38
N ALA A 5 -1.37 15.23 1.94
CA ALA A 5 -1.63 14.79 0.57
C ALA A 5 -3.14 14.66 0.29
N THR A 6 -3.95 14.48 1.32
CA THR A 6 -5.41 14.40 1.23
C THR A 6 -6.06 15.34 2.24
N MET A 7 -7.25 15.88 1.91
CA MET A 7 -7.98 16.80 2.78
C MET A 7 -9.36 16.24 3.16
N PRO A 8 -9.41 15.09 3.87
CA PRO A 8 -10.69 14.59 4.39
C PRO A 8 -11.27 15.55 5.44
N GLY A 9 -12.57 15.47 5.68
CA GLY A 9 -13.28 16.37 6.59
C GLY A 9 -12.64 16.48 7.98
N ALA A 10 -12.05 15.41 8.50
CA ALA A 10 -11.34 15.42 9.79
C ALA A 10 -10.11 16.34 9.77
N VAL A 11 -9.33 16.35 8.68
CA VAL A 11 -8.17 17.24 8.52
C VAL A 11 -8.61 18.69 8.38
N VAL A 12 -9.69 18.94 7.65
CA VAL A 12 -10.28 20.29 7.53
C VAL A 12 -10.77 20.79 8.89
N ALA A 13 -11.44 19.95 9.68
CA ALA A 13 -11.89 20.29 11.03
C ALA A 13 -10.71 20.63 11.96
N LEU A 14 -9.64 19.84 11.88
CA LEU A 14 -8.40 20.09 12.63
C LEU A 14 -7.77 21.43 12.24
N ALA A 15 -7.67 21.72 10.94
CA ALA A 15 -7.15 22.99 10.45
C ALA A 15 -7.97 24.18 10.98
N ARG A 16 -9.30 24.11 10.93
CA ARG A 16 -10.18 25.15 11.44
C ARG A 16 -10.05 25.37 12.95
N ARG A 17 -9.78 24.31 13.71
CA ARG A 17 -9.65 24.37 15.16
C ARG A 17 -8.34 25.03 15.63
N TYR A 18 -7.24 24.75 14.92
CA TYR A 18 -5.89 25.13 15.38
C TYR A 18 -5.21 26.22 14.55
N MET A 19 -5.83 26.68 13.46
CA MET A 19 -5.26 27.71 12.59
C MET A 19 -6.21 28.90 12.48
N SER A 20 -5.68 30.12 12.60
CA SER A 20 -6.43 31.39 12.40
C SER A 20 -6.34 31.79 10.93
N LYS A 21 -7.50 31.87 10.25
CA LYS A 21 -7.64 32.28 8.84
C LYS A 21 -6.64 31.57 7.91
N PRO A 22 -6.59 30.21 7.87
CA PRO A 22 -5.62 29.50 7.05
C PRO A 22 -5.92 29.73 5.57
N THR A 23 -4.88 30.00 4.80
CA THR A 23 -4.94 29.97 3.34
C THR A 23 -4.75 28.52 2.88
N HIS A 24 -5.66 28.01 2.06
CA HIS A 24 -5.57 26.67 1.49
C HIS A 24 -4.84 26.74 0.13
N ILE A 25 -3.65 26.20 0.07
CA ILE A 25 -2.85 26.11 -1.15
C ILE A 25 -2.91 24.66 -1.63
N ARG A 26 -3.41 24.43 -2.84
CA ARG A 26 -3.34 23.14 -3.54
C ARG A 26 -2.14 23.16 -4.46
N ALA A 27 -1.16 22.26 -4.22
CA ALA A 27 -0.03 22.02 -5.11
C ALA A 27 -0.38 20.83 -6.01
N GLN A 28 -1.45 20.95 -6.80
CA GLN A 28 -1.84 19.97 -7.81
C GLN A 28 -1.67 20.58 -9.18
N ASP A 29 -1.20 19.78 -10.15
CA ASP A 29 -1.19 20.19 -11.55
C ASP A 29 -2.64 20.40 -12.03
N PRO A 30 -2.90 21.43 -12.86
CA PRO A 30 -4.24 21.76 -13.34
C PRO A 30 -4.98 20.66 -14.12
N GLY A 31 -4.30 19.55 -14.46
CA GLY A 31 -4.86 18.40 -15.16
C GLY A 31 -5.17 17.18 -14.28
N ASP A 32 -4.90 17.25 -12.97
CA ASP A 32 -5.08 16.11 -12.05
C ASP A 32 -6.43 16.22 -11.31
N GLU A 33 -7.52 16.12 -12.05
CA GLU A 33 -8.89 16.16 -11.50
C GLU A 33 -9.38 14.83 -10.93
N GLY A 34 -8.51 13.85 -10.65
CA GLY A 34 -8.98 12.57 -10.15
C GLY A 34 -7.97 11.83 -9.28
N MET A 35 -8.50 11.11 -8.30
CA MET A 35 -7.72 10.18 -7.46
C MET A 35 -7.21 8.95 -8.24
N THR A 36 -7.40 8.91 -9.57
CA THR A 36 -7.03 7.78 -10.42
C THR A 36 -6.01 8.23 -11.44
N VAL A 37 -4.80 7.68 -11.34
CA VAL A 37 -3.76 7.87 -12.35
C VAL A 37 -4.18 7.14 -13.63
N THR A 38 -4.36 7.84 -14.73
CA THR A 38 -4.87 7.31 -16.02
C THR A 38 -3.95 6.25 -16.63
N THR A 39 -2.69 6.17 -16.20
CA THR A 39 -1.71 5.17 -16.64
C THR A 39 -1.80 3.85 -15.88
N VAL A 40 -2.64 3.75 -14.83
CA VAL A 40 -2.82 2.53 -14.05
C VAL A 40 -4.00 1.72 -14.57
N GLN A 41 -3.73 0.51 -15.03
CA GLN A 41 -4.78 -0.44 -15.38
C GLN A 41 -5.42 -1.02 -14.11
N GLN A 42 -6.72 -0.86 -13.97
CA GLN A 42 -7.47 -1.40 -12.83
C GLN A 42 -8.27 -2.64 -13.27
N VAL A 43 -8.12 -3.73 -12.52
CA VAL A 43 -8.84 -4.99 -12.75
C VAL A 43 -9.54 -5.42 -11.47
N VAL A 44 -10.81 -5.77 -11.57
CA VAL A 44 -11.62 -6.23 -10.44
C VAL A 44 -11.95 -7.71 -10.60
N TYR A 45 -11.55 -8.51 -9.63
CA TYR A 45 -11.87 -9.93 -9.57
C TYR A 45 -12.92 -10.22 -8.49
N ARG A 46 -13.99 -10.90 -8.87
CA ARG A 46 -14.98 -11.42 -7.91
C ARG A 46 -14.62 -12.86 -7.57
N THR A 47 -14.37 -13.16 -6.28
CA THR A 47 -14.02 -14.49 -5.84
C THR A 47 -14.63 -14.80 -4.46
N HIS A 48 -14.75 -16.09 -4.12
CA HIS A 48 -15.14 -16.51 -2.77
C HIS A 48 -14.04 -16.14 -1.77
N ALA A 49 -14.43 -15.80 -0.54
CA ALA A 49 -13.49 -15.34 0.50
C ALA A 49 -12.34 -16.33 0.77
N LEU A 50 -12.62 -17.65 0.73
CA LEU A 50 -11.63 -18.71 0.94
C LEU A 50 -10.62 -18.85 -0.21
N ASN A 51 -10.98 -18.40 -1.40
CA ASN A 51 -10.15 -18.54 -2.60
C ASN A 51 -9.29 -17.30 -2.89
N LYS A 52 -9.39 -16.25 -2.08
CA LYS A 52 -8.67 -14.99 -2.34
C LYS A 52 -7.15 -15.18 -2.45
N VAL A 53 -6.55 -15.92 -1.52
CA VAL A 53 -5.10 -16.16 -1.52
C VAL A 53 -4.68 -16.98 -2.74
N GLU A 54 -5.52 -17.94 -3.19
CA GLU A 54 -5.27 -18.70 -4.40
C GLU A 54 -5.28 -17.82 -5.66
N VAL A 55 -6.27 -16.94 -5.78
CA VAL A 55 -6.33 -15.98 -6.90
C VAL A 55 -5.12 -15.07 -6.90
N VAL A 56 -4.74 -14.55 -5.72
CA VAL A 56 -3.53 -13.72 -5.58
C VAL A 56 -2.28 -14.51 -5.99
N ALA A 57 -2.13 -15.76 -5.52
CA ALA A 57 -0.99 -16.59 -5.89
C ALA A 57 -0.89 -16.81 -7.40
N ARG A 58 -2.01 -16.98 -8.11
CA ARG A 58 -2.02 -17.08 -9.58
C ARG A 58 -1.64 -15.77 -10.27
N ILE A 59 -2.09 -14.64 -9.78
CA ILE A 59 -1.68 -13.32 -10.28
C ILE A 59 -0.17 -13.14 -10.11
N LEU A 60 0.38 -13.57 -8.95
CA LEU A 60 1.80 -13.49 -8.67
C LEU A 60 2.68 -14.38 -9.55
N GLN A 61 2.10 -15.38 -10.23
CA GLN A 61 2.78 -16.23 -11.19
C GLN A 61 2.75 -15.70 -12.64
N ALA A 62 2.09 -14.56 -12.88
CA ALA A 62 2.00 -13.98 -14.21
C ALA A 62 3.38 -13.61 -14.77
N ALA A 63 3.57 -13.85 -16.07
CA ALA A 63 4.79 -13.45 -16.77
C ALA A 63 4.95 -11.92 -16.77
N GLY A 64 6.16 -11.44 -16.54
CA GLY A 64 6.45 -10.00 -16.51
C GLY A 64 6.04 -9.30 -15.22
N ARG A 65 5.59 -10.03 -14.19
CA ARG A 65 5.33 -9.45 -12.87
C ARG A 65 6.65 -9.00 -12.23
N GLY A 66 6.71 -7.74 -11.84
CA GLY A 66 7.75 -7.19 -10.98
C GLY A 66 7.33 -7.19 -9.50
N ARG A 67 7.83 -6.23 -8.73
CA ARG A 67 7.46 -6.09 -7.31
C ARG A 67 5.96 -5.83 -7.16
N THR A 68 5.38 -6.44 -6.13
CA THR A 68 3.95 -6.37 -5.86
C THR A 68 3.69 -5.90 -4.44
N ILE A 69 2.73 -4.98 -4.26
CA ILE A 69 2.24 -4.59 -2.95
C ILE A 69 0.81 -5.08 -2.80
N ILE A 70 0.51 -5.77 -1.70
CA ILE A 70 -0.82 -6.27 -1.38
C ILE A 70 -1.33 -5.51 -0.16
N PHE A 71 -2.41 -4.75 -0.31
CA PHE A 71 -3.05 -4.07 0.80
C PHE A 71 -4.04 -4.97 1.52
N ALA A 72 -3.86 -5.11 2.83
CA ALA A 72 -4.76 -5.86 3.70
C ALA A 72 -5.42 -4.92 4.73
N ARG A 73 -6.71 -5.11 4.94
CA ARG A 73 -7.52 -4.26 5.83
C ARG A 73 -7.08 -4.27 7.29
N THR A 74 -6.59 -5.43 7.77
CA THR A 74 -6.18 -5.60 9.17
C THR A 74 -4.78 -6.19 9.27
N LYS A 75 -4.08 -5.89 10.38
CA LYS A 75 -2.77 -6.46 10.69
C LYS A 75 -2.78 -7.99 10.71
N ARG A 76 -3.84 -8.59 11.24
CA ARG A 76 -4.01 -10.06 11.30
C ARG A 76 -4.13 -10.66 9.89
N THR A 77 -4.91 -10.04 9.01
CA THR A 77 -5.01 -10.47 7.60
C THR A 77 -3.69 -10.27 6.87
N CYS A 78 -3.00 -9.17 7.12
CA CYS A 78 -1.69 -8.86 6.55
C CYS A 78 -0.67 -9.97 6.88
N ALA A 79 -0.50 -10.31 8.16
CA ALA A 79 0.41 -11.37 8.59
C ALA A 79 0.03 -12.73 7.96
N ARG A 80 -1.24 -13.12 8.05
CA ARG A 80 -1.70 -14.40 7.51
C ARG A 80 -1.51 -14.53 6.00
N VAL A 81 -1.82 -13.50 5.23
CA VAL A 81 -1.62 -13.54 3.77
C VAL A 81 -0.13 -13.64 3.43
N ALA A 82 0.74 -12.93 4.15
CA ALA A 82 2.19 -13.06 3.94
C ALA A 82 2.68 -14.49 4.24
N GLU A 83 2.23 -15.09 5.35
CA GLU A 83 2.55 -16.48 5.71
C GLU A 83 2.03 -17.48 4.67
N ASP A 84 0.76 -17.36 4.25
CA ASP A 84 0.14 -18.23 3.26
C ASP A 84 0.87 -18.16 1.89
N LEU A 85 1.33 -16.99 1.48
CA LEU A 85 2.10 -16.80 0.26
C LEU A 85 3.54 -17.31 0.41
N ALA A 86 4.19 -17.11 1.56
CA ALA A 86 5.51 -17.67 1.86
C ALA A 86 5.49 -19.20 1.82
N ALA A 87 4.47 -19.83 2.39
CA ALA A 87 4.27 -21.28 2.34
C ALA A 87 4.11 -21.81 0.89
N ARG A 88 3.72 -20.96 -0.04
CA ARG A 88 3.61 -21.26 -1.48
C ARG A 88 4.90 -20.95 -2.27
N GLY A 89 5.96 -20.53 -1.59
CA GLY A 89 7.27 -20.27 -2.17
C GLY A 89 7.52 -18.84 -2.67
N PHE A 90 6.61 -17.89 -2.39
CA PHE A 90 6.85 -16.48 -2.73
C PHE A 90 7.74 -15.81 -1.68
N ALA A 91 8.67 -14.97 -2.12
CA ALA A 91 9.49 -14.15 -1.24
C ALA A 91 8.67 -12.96 -0.70
N THR A 92 8.05 -13.15 0.46
CA THR A 92 7.11 -12.20 1.05
C THR A 92 7.61 -11.55 2.32
N ALA A 93 7.14 -10.33 2.60
CA ALA A 93 7.25 -9.69 3.91
C ALA A 93 5.92 -9.03 4.30
N ALA A 94 5.60 -9.05 5.60
CA ALA A 94 4.47 -8.32 6.15
C ALA A 94 4.90 -6.94 6.65
N LEU A 95 4.02 -5.93 6.52
CA LEU A 95 4.23 -4.57 7.00
C LEU A 95 2.96 -4.07 7.71
N HIS A 96 2.96 -4.08 9.04
CA HIS A 96 1.82 -3.64 9.85
C HIS A 96 2.25 -2.99 11.16
N GLY A 97 1.29 -2.38 11.87
CA GLY A 97 1.57 -1.54 13.03
C GLY A 97 2.15 -2.26 14.26
N ASP A 98 2.09 -3.60 14.33
CA ASP A 98 2.67 -4.37 15.45
C ASP A 98 4.16 -4.68 15.24
N LEU A 99 4.71 -4.37 14.07
CA LEU A 99 6.14 -4.50 13.84
C LEU A 99 6.88 -3.36 14.53
N GLY A 100 7.93 -3.70 15.28
CA GLY A 100 8.89 -2.72 15.76
C GLY A 100 9.58 -2.01 14.59
N GLN A 101 10.09 -0.81 14.83
CA GLN A 101 10.69 0.05 13.79
C GLN A 101 11.82 -0.68 13.02
N GLY A 102 12.68 -1.43 13.71
CA GLY A 102 13.76 -2.19 13.06
C GLY A 102 13.24 -3.27 12.08
N ALA A 103 12.21 -4.03 12.48
CA ALA A 103 11.60 -5.04 11.61
C ALA A 103 10.91 -4.41 10.39
N ARG A 104 10.27 -3.26 10.58
CA ARG A 104 9.67 -2.47 9.50
C ARG A 104 10.72 -2.02 8.48
N GLU A 105 11.82 -1.43 8.95
CA GLU A 105 12.92 -0.99 8.09
C GLU A 105 13.58 -2.15 7.35
N GLN A 106 13.75 -3.29 8.02
CA GLN A 106 14.28 -4.50 7.42
C GLN A 106 13.38 -5.02 6.28
N ALA A 107 12.05 -5.10 6.50
CA ALA A 107 11.08 -5.50 5.49
C ALA A 107 11.12 -4.57 4.26
N LEU A 108 11.11 -3.25 4.47
CA LEU A 108 11.18 -2.27 3.40
C LEU A 108 12.51 -2.34 2.64
N ARG A 109 13.63 -2.49 3.35
CA ARG A 109 14.95 -2.66 2.72
C ARG A 109 15.01 -3.93 1.87
N ALA A 110 14.49 -5.05 2.39
CA ALA A 110 14.43 -6.31 1.64
C ALA A 110 13.57 -6.18 0.37
N PHE A 111 12.46 -5.47 0.44
CA PHE A 111 11.59 -5.20 -0.70
C PHE A 111 12.27 -4.27 -1.73
N ARG A 112 12.90 -3.18 -1.30
CA ARG A 112 13.67 -2.28 -2.18
C ARG A 112 14.84 -2.97 -2.89
N ASN A 113 15.50 -3.90 -2.21
CA ASN A 113 16.65 -4.63 -2.76
C ASN A 113 16.26 -5.88 -3.57
N GLY A 114 14.97 -6.16 -3.75
CA GLY A 114 14.49 -7.32 -4.51
C GLY A 114 14.70 -8.67 -3.81
N LYS A 115 15.10 -8.71 -2.52
CA LYS A 115 15.13 -9.94 -1.73
C LYS A 115 13.73 -10.44 -1.38
N VAL A 116 12.77 -9.52 -1.33
CA VAL A 116 11.34 -9.75 -1.19
C VAL A 116 10.69 -9.11 -2.40
N ASP A 117 9.86 -9.82 -3.11
CA ASP A 117 9.14 -9.36 -4.30
C ASP A 117 7.65 -9.12 -4.05
N VAL A 118 7.14 -9.56 -2.91
CA VAL A 118 5.74 -9.33 -2.48
C VAL A 118 5.71 -8.72 -1.08
N LEU A 119 5.24 -7.49 -0.97
CA LEU A 119 5.03 -6.81 0.29
C LEU A 119 3.54 -6.83 0.64
N VAL A 120 3.17 -7.45 1.75
CA VAL A 120 1.80 -7.40 2.26
C VAL A 120 1.71 -6.34 3.35
N ALA A 121 0.91 -5.32 3.17
CA ALA A 121 0.89 -4.16 4.06
C ALA A 121 -0.53 -3.76 4.49
N THR A 122 -0.64 -3.07 5.62
CA THR A 122 -1.85 -2.32 5.96
C THR A 122 -1.72 -0.89 5.44
N ASP A 123 -2.83 -0.23 5.07
CA ASP A 123 -2.84 1.14 4.54
C ASP A 123 -2.03 2.13 5.40
N VAL A 124 -2.19 2.04 6.72
CA VAL A 124 -1.49 2.94 7.65
C VAL A 124 0.02 2.68 7.65
N ALA A 125 0.42 1.41 7.59
CA ALA A 125 1.84 1.04 7.61
C ALA A 125 2.54 1.30 6.27
N ALA A 126 1.78 1.31 5.17
CA ALA A 126 2.30 1.56 3.83
C ALA A 126 2.43 3.05 3.49
N ARG A 127 1.93 3.95 4.32
CA ARG A 127 2.08 5.39 4.08
C ARG A 127 3.55 5.80 3.99
N GLY A 128 3.88 6.55 2.93
CA GLY A 128 5.25 7.02 2.67
C GLY A 128 6.20 5.94 2.14
N ILE A 129 5.68 4.79 1.68
CA ILE A 129 6.49 3.85 0.91
C ILE A 129 6.68 4.45 -0.48
N ASP A 130 7.93 4.73 -0.79
CA ASP A 130 8.39 5.12 -2.10
C ASP A 130 9.35 4.03 -2.58
N VAL A 131 8.90 3.23 -3.55
CA VAL A 131 9.66 2.10 -4.10
C VAL A 131 9.41 2.03 -5.60
N ASP A 132 10.49 2.13 -6.35
CA ASP A 132 10.48 1.96 -7.80
C ASP A 132 10.16 0.50 -8.19
N ASP A 133 9.79 0.30 -9.45
CA ASP A 133 9.53 -1.01 -10.06
C ASP A 133 8.37 -1.81 -9.43
N VAL A 134 7.43 -1.16 -8.77
CA VAL A 134 6.17 -1.79 -8.37
C VAL A 134 5.26 -1.88 -9.59
N THR A 135 4.97 -3.10 -10.03
CA THR A 135 4.14 -3.35 -11.22
C THR A 135 2.70 -3.71 -10.87
N HIS A 136 2.45 -4.20 -9.66
CA HIS A 136 1.13 -4.66 -9.21
C HIS A 136 0.81 -4.14 -7.79
N VAL A 137 -0.42 -3.68 -7.62
CA VAL A 137 -0.97 -3.29 -6.32
C VAL A 137 -2.33 -3.94 -6.12
#